data_0a35405c36e4745b9fa98f2ebda0863b
#
_entry.id   0a35405c36e4745b9fa98f2ebda0863b
#
_cell.length_a   1.000
_cell.length_b   1.000
_cell.length_c   1.000
_cell.angle_alpha   90.00
_cell.angle_beta   90.00
_cell.angle_gamma   90.00
#
_symmetry.space_group_name_H-M   'P 1'
#
loop_
_entity.id
_entity.type
_entity.pdbx_description
1 polymer ?
#
loop_
_entity_poly.entity_id
_entity_poly.type
_entity_poly.pdbx_seq_one_letter_code
_entity_poly.pdbx_strand_id
1 'polypeptide(L)'
;MIVDSMTHEEVYVELERDRESISRWWWHQQQGRRRMVLKSKVFPLRIWQEHVSPRKNKYFFFTQIFEKRMREIITGVITLRRFPDGQGAYTNWLTGHKLISPMVILPHAFKRYAERCHVEKTGIDLIKHYFTHNSHGKDSTNQKAVGRSVRYAGMTHLSCCVPDGVLLGQLEGELFIVHTFITYDMCTGQQKVEFDGCRRLVLDDHELYETAKQYY
;
A
#
# COMPACT_ATOMS: atom_id res chain seq x y z
N MET A 1 7.76 20.61 5.05
CA MET A 1 6.34 20.26 5.24
C MET A 1 5.68 20.10 3.88
N ILE A 2 4.97 19.02 3.68
CA ILE A 2 4.24 18.77 2.42
C ILE A 2 3.04 19.70 2.34
N VAL A 3 2.89 20.35 1.17
CA VAL A 3 1.78 21.26 0.86
C VAL A 3 1.13 20.90 -0.47
N ASP A 4 -0.10 21.35 -0.69
CA ASP A 4 -0.92 20.96 -1.85
C ASP A 4 -0.37 21.42 -3.21
N SER A 5 0.51 22.44 -3.23
CA SER A 5 1.11 22.96 -4.47
C SER A 5 2.35 22.19 -4.94
N MET A 6 2.91 21.28 -4.14
CA MET A 6 4.09 20.52 -4.50
C MET A 6 3.84 19.58 -5.67
N THR A 7 4.84 19.35 -6.51
CA THR A 7 4.86 18.27 -7.50
C THR A 7 5.01 16.91 -6.81
N HIS A 8 4.82 15.81 -7.53
CA HIS A 8 5.06 14.47 -6.99
C HIS A 8 6.52 14.26 -6.57
N GLU A 9 7.45 14.77 -7.37
CA GLU A 9 8.88 14.68 -7.08
C GLU A 9 9.26 15.48 -5.83
N GLU A 10 8.75 16.70 -5.66
CA GLU A 10 8.99 17.52 -4.46
C GLU A 10 8.45 16.85 -3.20
N VAL A 11 7.26 16.24 -3.27
CA VAL A 11 6.72 15.45 -2.16
C VAL A 11 7.62 14.26 -1.85
N TYR A 12 8.08 13.53 -2.86
CA TYR A 12 8.98 12.39 -2.67
C TYR A 12 10.29 12.81 -2.01
N VAL A 13 10.92 13.90 -2.46
CA VAL A 13 12.12 14.46 -1.83
C VAL A 13 11.86 14.81 -0.35
N GLU A 14 10.70 15.36 -0.03
CA GLU A 14 10.34 15.72 1.34
C GLU A 14 10.12 14.46 2.21
N LEU A 15 9.54 13.39 1.66
CA LEU A 15 9.39 12.09 2.34
C LEU A 15 10.76 11.45 2.63
N GLU A 16 11.68 11.50 1.66
CA GLU A 16 13.05 11.00 1.84
C GLU A 16 13.82 11.76 2.93
N ARG A 17 13.62 13.06 3.05
CA ARG A 17 14.19 13.86 4.15
C ARG A 17 13.69 13.46 5.54
N ASP A 18 12.47 12.93 5.62
CA ASP A 18 11.89 12.45 6.88
C ASP A 18 12.21 10.98 7.18
N ARG A 19 12.77 10.24 6.22
CA ARG A 19 12.99 8.78 6.29
C ARG A 19 13.64 8.31 7.58
N GLU A 20 14.73 8.97 8.00
CA GLU A 20 15.43 8.59 9.22
C GLU A 20 14.58 8.80 10.48
N SER A 21 13.86 9.93 10.55
CA SER A 21 12.95 10.26 11.65
C SER A 21 11.80 9.25 11.75
N ILE A 22 11.20 8.90 10.60
CA ILE A 22 10.14 7.91 10.49
C ILE A 22 10.62 6.54 10.97
N SER A 23 11.77 6.08 10.45
CA SER A 23 12.34 4.78 10.81
C SER A 23 12.68 4.70 12.30
N ARG A 24 13.29 5.76 12.85
CA ARG A 24 13.64 5.85 14.29
C ARG A 24 12.38 5.77 15.15
N TRP A 25 11.34 6.57 14.82
CA TRP A 25 10.08 6.54 15.54
C TRP A 25 9.44 5.15 15.50
N TRP A 26 9.38 4.52 14.33
CA TRP A 26 8.80 3.20 14.17
C TRP A 26 9.50 2.13 15.02
N TRP A 27 10.83 2.18 15.09
CA TRP A 27 11.61 1.28 15.93
C TRP A 27 11.33 1.49 17.43
N HIS A 28 11.17 2.72 17.88
CA HIS A 28 10.80 2.99 19.27
C HIS A 28 9.43 2.44 19.67
N GLN A 29 8.52 2.25 18.71
CA GLN A 29 7.22 1.65 18.98
C GLN A 29 7.24 0.12 19.16
N GLN A 30 8.34 -0.56 18.90
CA GLN A 30 8.44 -2.02 18.92
C GLN A 30 8.04 -2.65 20.26
N GLN A 31 8.45 -2.08 21.39
CA GLN A 31 8.10 -2.61 22.71
C GLN A 31 6.60 -2.56 22.99
N GLY A 32 5.96 -1.46 22.58
CA GLY A 32 4.50 -1.33 22.68
C GLY A 32 3.77 -2.39 21.85
N ARG A 33 4.19 -2.58 20.60
CA ARG A 33 3.64 -3.59 19.69
C ARG A 33 3.82 -4.99 20.24
N ARG A 34 4.98 -5.33 20.78
CA ARG A 34 5.23 -6.64 21.40
C ARG A 34 4.24 -6.94 22.52
N ARG A 35 3.91 -5.96 23.37
CA ARG A 35 2.89 -6.12 24.43
C ARG A 35 1.50 -6.35 23.84
N MET A 36 1.13 -5.65 22.76
CA MET A 36 -0.16 -5.83 22.07
C MET A 36 -0.25 -7.24 21.48
N VAL A 37 0.81 -7.72 20.83
CA VAL A 37 0.90 -9.06 20.24
C VAL A 37 0.74 -10.14 21.29
N LEU A 38 1.44 -10.04 22.43
CA LEU A 38 1.37 -11.02 23.52
C LEU A 38 -0.05 -11.13 24.11
N LYS A 39 -0.80 -10.01 24.14
CA LYS A 39 -2.19 -9.95 24.63
C LYS A 39 -3.22 -10.39 23.59
N SER A 40 -2.88 -10.35 22.31
CA SER A 40 -3.82 -10.69 21.25
C SER A 40 -4.09 -12.18 21.19
N LYS A 41 -5.37 -12.52 20.95
CA LYS A 41 -5.85 -13.88 20.64
C LYS A 41 -6.21 -14.04 19.17
N VAL A 42 -6.20 -12.95 18.39
CA VAL A 42 -6.61 -12.93 16.99
C VAL A 42 -5.49 -12.40 16.13
N PHE A 43 -5.22 -13.09 15.03
CA PHE A 43 -4.25 -12.72 14.01
C PHE A 43 -4.89 -12.83 12.61
N PRO A 44 -4.44 -12.03 11.64
CA PRO A 44 -3.39 -11.01 11.76
C PRO A 44 -3.83 -9.83 12.65
N LEU A 45 -2.91 -9.35 13.47
CA LEU A 45 -3.11 -8.15 14.27
C LEU A 45 -2.84 -6.92 13.37
N ARG A 46 -3.84 -6.08 13.20
CA ARG A 46 -3.78 -4.87 12.37
C ARG A 46 -3.75 -3.63 13.24
N ILE A 47 -2.72 -2.81 13.09
CA ILE A 47 -2.46 -1.64 13.94
C ILE A 47 -2.31 -0.40 13.07
N TRP A 48 -3.11 0.62 13.37
CA TRP A 48 -2.95 1.96 12.80
C TRP A 48 -2.35 2.89 13.84
N GLN A 49 -1.30 3.62 13.47
CA GLN A 49 -0.64 4.61 14.31
C GLN A 49 -0.42 5.88 13.52
N GLU A 50 -0.44 7.02 14.21
CA GLU A 50 -0.15 8.32 13.61
C GLU A 50 1.14 8.88 14.19
N HIS A 51 1.91 9.56 13.35
CA HIS A 51 3.13 10.26 13.74
C HIS A 51 3.26 11.56 12.98
N VAL A 52 3.73 12.59 13.66
CA VAL A 52 4.09 13.86 13.02
C VAL A 52 5.59 14.02 13.13
N SER A 53 6.25 14.16 11.98
CA SER A 53 7.71 14.34 11.92
C SER A 53 8.13 15.71 12.48
N PRO A 54 9.41 15.92 12.80
CA PRO A 54 9.95 17.23 13.15
C PRO A 54 9.69 18.30 12.07
N ARG A 55 9.58 17.88 10.80
CA ARG A 55 9.26 18.73 9.65
C ARG A 55 7.76 19.00 9.49
N LYS A 56 6.94 18.60 10.47
CA LYS A 56 5.47 18.76 10.49
C LYS A 56 4.71 17.99 9.43
N ASN A 57 5.30 16.94 8.85
CA ASN A 57 4.60 16.03 7.98
C ASN A 57 3.87 14.96 8.81
N LYS A 58 2.62 14.69 8.47
CA LYS A 58 1.79 13.69 9.14
C LYS A 58 1.87 12.36 8.40
N TYR A 59 2.17 11.31 9.15
CA TYR A 59 2.30 9.93 8.68
C TYR A 59 1.31 9.02 9.37
N PHE A 60 0.76 8.09 8.61
CA PHE A 60 -0.04 6.98 9.10
C PHE A 60 0.74 5.69 8.86
N PHE A 61 0.89 4.91 9.91
CA PHE A 61 1.54 3.61 9.85
C PHE A 61 0.47 2.53 9.93
N PHE A 62 0.38 1.72 8.92
CA PHE A 62 -0.41 0.50 8.95
C PHE A 62 0.53 -0.68 9.15
N THR A 63 0.46 -1.31 10.32
CA THR A 63 1.29 -2.47 10.64
C THR A 63 0.42 -3.70 10.73
N GLN A 64 0.81 -4.75 10.04
CA GLN A 64 0.18 -6.06 10.09
C GLN A 64 1.16 -7.09 10.62
N ILE A 65 0.74 -7.83 11.64
CA ILE A 65 1.54 -8.83 12.34
C ILE A 65 0.77 -10.13 12.27
N PHE A 66 1.35 -11.12 11.60
CA PHE A 66 0.66 -12.36 11.25
C PHE A 66 0.69 -13.40 12.37
N GLU A 67 1.70 -13.39 13.21
CA GLU A 67 1.88 -14.36 14.28
C GLU A 67 2.47 -13.76 15.57
N LYS A 68 2.33 -14.47 16.69
CA LYS A 68 2.88 -14.06 18.00
C LYS A 68 4.40 -13.90 18.01
N ARG A 69 5.11 -14.66 17.20
CA ARG A 69 6.58 -14.60 17.11
C ARG A 69 7.10 -13.37 16.40
N MET A 70 6.21 -12.59 15.80
CA MET A 70 6.52 -11.34 15.07
C MET A 70 7.61 -11.51 14.00
N ARG A 71 7.72 -12.68 13.38
CA ARG A 71 8.72 -12.94 12.34
C ARG A 71 8.38 -12.20 11.06
N GLU A 72 7.08 -12.08 10.78
CA GLU A 72 6.56 -11.39 9.61
C GLU A 72 5.77 -10.17 10.04
N ILE A 73 6.31 -9.01 9.72
CA ILE A 73 5.69 -7.71 9.97
C ILE A 73 5.74 -6.92 8.68
N ILE A 74 4.58 -6.57 8.19
CA ILE A 74 4.44 -5.63 7.07
C ILE A 74 4.04 -4.28 7.64
N THR A 75 4.76 -3.23 7.27
CA THR A 75 4.41 -1.88 7.66
C THR A 75 4.38 -0.97 6.44
N GLY A 76 3.18 -0.50 6.11
CA GLY A 76 2.98 0.59 5.16
C GLY A 76 3.09 1.94 5.87
N VAL A 77 3.81 2.86 5.26
CA VAL A 77 3.92 4.26 5.69
C VAL A 77 3.14 5.11 4.69
N ILE A 78 2.13 5.80 5.15
CA ILE A 78 1.16 6.50 4.32
C ILE A 78 1.14 7.97 4.69
N THR A 79 1.28 8.84 3.69
CA THR A 79 1.10 10.28 3.83
C THR A 79 -0.05 10.72 2.95
N LEU A 80 -1.01 11.41 3.53
CA LEU A 80 -2.16 11.90 2.80
C LEU A 80 -1.88 13.27 2.20
N ARG A 81 -2.39 13.48 0.99
CA ARG A 81 -2.36 14.77 0.31
C ARG A 81 -3.73 15.08 -0.30
N ARG A 82 -4.11 16.35 -0.24
CA ARG A 82 -5.31 16.83 -0.91
C ARG A 82 -5.00 17.16 -2.36
N PHE A 83 -5.85 16.69 -3.24
CA PHE A 83 -5.88 17.00 -4.69
C PHE A 83 -7.20 17.69 -5.01
N PRO A 84 -7.34 18.33 -6.17
CA PRO A 84 -8.58 19.02 -6.54
C PRO A 84 -9.83 18.11 -6.53
N ASP A 85 -9.65 16.83 -6.86
CA ASP A 85 -10.69 15.81 -6.97
C ASP A 85 -10.84 14.92 -5.72
N GLY A 86 -10.11 15.22 -4.62
CA GLY A 86 -10.23 14.51 -3.36
C GLY A 86 -8.92 14.26 -2.64
N GLN A 87 -8.89 13.22 -1.81
CA GLN A 87 -7.73 12.84 -1.04
C GLN A 87 -7.00 11.65 -1.66
N GLY A 88 -5.72 11.84 -1.97
CA GLY A 88 -4.81 10.78 -2.40
C GLY A 88 -3.80 10.41 -1.31
N ALA A 89 -2.99 9.40 -1.58
CA ALA A 89 -2.02 8.87 -0.65
C ALA A 89 -0.67 8.62 -1.31
N TYR A 90 0.39 9.06 -0.65
CA TYR A 90 1.76 8.62 -0.92
C TYR A 90 2.07 7.48 0.02
N THR A 91 2.55 6.38 -0.51
CA THR A 91 2.82 5.18 0.28
C THR A 91 4.23 4.69 0.04
N ASN A 92 4.83 4.21 1.10
CA ASN A 92 6.09 3.50 1.10
C ASN A 92 5.97 2.28 2.00
N TRP A 93 6.75 1.25 1.72
CA TRP A 93 6.84 0.07 2.58
C TRP A 93 8.10 0.15 3.42
N LEU A 94 7.97 -0.05 4.72
CA LEU A 94 9.10 -0.07 5.65
C LEU A 94 9.60 -1.50 5.81
N THR A 95 10.75 -1.79 5.23
CA THR A 95 11.45 -3.07 5.36
C THR A 95 12.77 -2.84 6.09
N GLY A 96 12.83 -3.26 7.36
CA GLY A 96 13.96 -2.91 8.22
C GLY A 96 14.09 -1.39 8.39
N HIS A 97 15.22 -0.82 7.94
CA HIS A 97 15.47 0.62 7.99
C HIS A 97 15.24 1.33 6.64
N LYS A 98 14.75 0.61 5.64
CA LYS A 98 14.57 1.16 4.28
C LYS A 98 13.10 1.38 3.99
N LEU A 99 12.78 2.51 3.39
CA LEU A 99 11.54 2.74 2.67
C LEU A 99 11.76 2.27 1.23
N ILE A 100 10.85 1.44 0.72
CA ILE A 100 10.93 0.87 -0.61
C ILE A 100 9.62 1.04 -1.36
N SER A 101 9.68 0.99 -2.68
CA SER A 101 8.53 0.99 -3.59
C SER A 101 7.59 2.19 -3.38
N PRO A 102 8.08 3.43 -3.57
CA PRO A 102 7.23 4.60 -3.42
C PRO A 102 6.08 4.58 -4.45
N MET A 103 4.86 4.73 -3.95
CA MET A 103 3.65 4.70 -4.76
C MET A 103 2.79 5.91 -4.42
N VAL A 104 2.17 6.49 -5.43
CA VAL A 104 1.17 7.55 -5.28
C VAL A 104 -0.17 7.01 -5.75
N ILE A 105 -1.14 6.90 -4.86
CA ILE A 105 -2.50 6.50 -5.21
C ILE A 105 -3.34 7.78 -5.30
N LEU A 106 -3.77 8.10 -6.52
CA LEU A 106 -4.57 9.30 -6.78
C LEU A 106 -6.01 9.13 -6.26
N PRO A 107 -6.72 10.23 -5.97
CA PRO A 107 -8.10 10.19 -5.46
C PRO A 107 -9.04 9.37 -6.34
N HIS A 108 -8.89 9.48 -7.66
CA HIS A 108 -9.70 8.72 -8.60
C HIS A 108 -9.59 7.19 -8.42
N ALA A 109 -8.39 6.69 -8.10
CA ALA A 109 -8.20 5.25 -7.85
C ALA A 109 -8.95 4.80 -6.60
N PHE A 110 -8.94 5.57 -5.50
CA PHE A 110 -9.75 5.27 -4.31
C PHE A 110 -11.25 5.35 -4.59
N LYS A 111 -11.69 6.33 -5.39
CA LYS A 111 -13.08 6.43 -5.81
C LYS A 111 -13.51 5.19 -6.59
N ARG A 112 -12.69 4.73 -7.55
CA ARG A 112 -12.95 3.52 -8.32
C ARG A 112 -12.93 2.26 -7.47
N TYR A 113 -12.05 2.19 -6.47
CA TYR A 113 -12.05 1.11 -5.50
C TYR A 113 -13.38 1.07 -4.72
N ALA A 114 -13.82 2.21 -4.17
CA ALA A 114 -15.08 2.28 -3.44
C ALA A 114 -16.28 1.85 -4.30
N GLU A 115 -16.38 2.37 -5.53
CA GLU A 115 -17.46 2.03 -6.48
C GLU A 115 -17.47 0.55 -6.83
N ARG A 116 -16.30 -0.05 -7.12
CA ARG A 116 -16.18 -1.41 -7.66
C ARG A 116 -16.20 -2.50 -6.59
N CYS A 117 -15.79 -2.18 -5.38
CA CYS A 117 -15.84 -3.08 -4.23
C CYS A 117 -17.01 -2.79 -3.28
N HIS A 118 -17.94 -1.92 -3.68
CA HIS A 118 -19.14 -1.57 -2.91
C HIS A 118 -18.82 -1.09 -1.48
N VAL A 119 -17.78 -0.25 -1.35
CA VAL A 119 -17.35 0.30 -0.06
C VAL A 119 -18.01 1.65 0.18
N GLU A 120 -18.87 1.75 1.20
CA GLU A 120 -19.60 2.98 1.55
C GLU A 120 -18.79 3.98 2.40
N LYS A 121 -17.46 3.88 2.39
CA LYS A 121 -16.57 4.77 3.13
C LYS A 121 -16.03 5.88 2.25
N THR A 122 -15.66 7.00 2.87
CA THR A 122 -15.08 8.16 2.18
C THR A 122 -13.85 8.70 2.91
N GLY A 123 -13.07 9.55 2.23
CA GLY A 123 -11.92 10.22 2.81
C GLY A 123 -10.90 9.26 3.43
N ILE A 124 -10.42 9.59 4.63
CA ILE A 124 -9.41 8.79 5.32
C ILE A 124 -9.90 7.39 5.68
N ASP A 125 -11.19 7.20 5.96
CA ASP A 125 -11.74 5.89 6.32
C ASP A 125 -11.77 4.94 5.13
N LEU A 126 -11.99 5.47 3.92
CA LEU A 126 -11.85 4.71 2.69
C LEU A 126 -10.38 4.29 2.46
N ILE A 127 -9.45 5.22 2.65
CA ILE A 127 -8.02 4.94 2.50
C ILE A 127 -7.57 3.88 3.52
N LYS A 128 -7.95 4.03 4.79
CA LYS A 128 -7.67 3.02 5.82
C LYS A 128 -8.29 1.67 5.48
N HIS A 129 -9.53 1.66 4.97
CA HIS A 129 -10.19 0.44 4.53
C HIS A 129 -9.41 -0.23 3.40
N TYR A 130 -9.04 0.54 2.37
CA TYR A 130 -8.24 0.03 1.25
C TYR A 130 -6.96 -0.66 1.74
N PHE A 131 -6.13 0.02 2.53
CA PHE A 131 -4.88 -0.56 3.02
C PHE A 131 -5.07 -1.75 3.95
N THR A 132 -6.18 -1.79 4.70
CA THR A 132 -6.49 -2.92 5.58
C THR A 132 -6.77 -4.20 4.78
N HIS A 133 -7.37 -4.10 3.60
CA HIS A 133 -7.72 -5.23 2.75
C HIS A 133 -6.63 -5.55 1.72
N ASN A 134 -5.93 -4.53 1.25
CA ASN A 134 -4.98 -4.60 0.14
C ASN A 134 -3.50 -4.43 0.55
N SER A 135 -3.15 -4.70 1.81
CA SER A 135 -1.77 -4.59 2.29
C SER A 135 -0.84 -5.71 1.82
N HIS A 136 -1.36 -6.72 1.16
CA HIS A 136 -0.62 -7.89 0.69
C HIS A 136 -0.37 -7.85 -0.83
N GLY A 137 -0.34 -6.66 -1.40
CA GLY A 137 0.12 -6.53 -2.77
C GLY A 137 1.57 -7.02 -2.82
N LYS A 138 1.83 -8.14 -3.46
CA LYS A 138 3.15 -8.42 -3.97
C LYS A 138 3.37 -7.39 -5.06
N ASP A 139 4.29 -6.46 -4.82
CA ASP A 139 5.06 -5.92 -5.92
C ASP A 139 5.47 -7.14 -6.72
N SER A 140 4.92 -7.28 -7.90
CA SER A 140 5.36 -8.29 -8.81
C SER A 140 6.75 -7.88 -9.32
N THR A 141 7.73 -7.92 -8.44
CA THR A 141 9.15 -7.84 -8.77
C THR A 141 9.56 -9.02 -9.65
N ASN A 142 8.69 -10.00 -9.81
CA ASN A 142 8.75 -10.90 -10.92
C ASN A 142 8.40 -10.12 -12.19
N GLN A 143 9.42 -9.65 -12.90
CA GLN A 143 9.30 -8.88 -14.16
C GLN A 143 8.39 -9.56 -15.22
N LYS A 144 7.99 -10.81 -15.02
CA LYS A 144 7.00 -11.53 -15.83
C LYS A 144 5.56 -11.30 -15.39
N ALA A 145 5.32 -10.92 -14.14
CA ALA A 145 3.98 -10.63 -13.61
C ALA A 145 3.67 -9.12 -13.55
N VAL A 146 4.68 -8.25 -13.61
CA VAL A 146 4.48 -6.84 -14.01
C VAL A 146 4.05 -6.94 -15.46
N GLY A 147 2.76 -6.76 -15.71
CA GLY A 147 2.20 -6.79 -17.05
C GLY A 147 3.13 -6.02 -17.97
N ARG A 148 3.48 -6.59 -19.12
CA ARG A 148 4.42 -6.00 -20.06
C ARG A 148 4.22 -4.50 -20.07
N SER A 149 5.26 -3.74 -19.74
CA SER A 149 5.21 -2.29 -19.85
C SER A 149 4.81 -1.96 -21.28
N VAL A 150 3.52 -1.74 -21.47
CA VAL A 150 3.02 -1.32 -22.78
C VAL A 150 3.49 0.12 -22.89
N ARG A 151 4.56 0.33 -23.64
CA ARG A 151 5.02 1.67 -23.99
C ARG A 151 3.98 2.31 -24.85
N TYR A 152 3.13 3.11 -24.27
CA TYR A 152 2.24 3.97 -24.99
C TYR A 152 2.82 5.39 -24.92
N ALA A 153 3.15 5.99 -26.05
CA ALA A 153 3.65 7.36 -26.18
C ALA A 153 4.85 7.71 -25.25
N GLY A 154 5.80 6.77 -25.06
CA GLY A 154 6.97 7.01 -24.22
C GLY A 154 6.79 6.82 -22.70
N MET A 155 5.56 6.56 -22.23
CA MET A 155 5.26 6.28 -20.82
C MET A 155 5.30 4.77 -20.56
N THR A 156 5.80 4.40 -19.39
CA THR A 156 5.79 3.01 -18.93
C THR A 156 4.56 2.77 -18.07
N HIS A 157 3.59 2.03 -18.60
CA HIS A 157 2.43 1.60 -17.82
C HIS A 157 2.82 0.48 -16.87
N LEU A 158 2.38 0.59 -15.62
CA LEU A 158 2.55 -0.42 -14.59
C LEU A 158 1.22 -0.88 -14.04
N SER A 159 1.21 -2.12 -13.55
CA SER A 159 0.11 -2.68 -12.79
C SER A 159 0.63 -3.32 -11.52
N CYS A 160 -0.16 -3.25 -10.44
CA CYS A 160 0.10 -3.92 -9.19
C CYS A 160 -1.16 -4.70 -8.78
N CYS A 161 -1.03 -6.02 -8.67
CA CYS A 161 -2.10 -6.88 -8.19
C CYS A 161 -2.20 -6.78 -6.67
N VAL A 162 -3.41 -6.63 -6.18
CA VAL A 162 -3.76 -6.59 -4.75
C VAL A 162 -4.94 -7.56 -4.52
N PRO A 163 -5.26 -7.96 -3.27
CA PRO A 163 -6.33 -8.93 -3.01
C PRO A 163 -7.65 -8.63 -3.70
N ASP A 164 -8.12 -7.38 -3.69
CA ASP A 164 -9.42 -6.99 -4.24
C ASP A 164 -9.39 -6.70 -5.75
N GLY A 165 -8.21 -6.60 -6.38
CA GLY A 165 -8.11 -6.27 -7.81
C GLY A 165 -6.73 -5.82 -8.26
N VAL A 166 -6.70 -4.90 -9.21
CA VAL A 166 -5.47 -4.42 -9.85
C VAL A 166 -5.42 -2.91 -9.85
N LEU A 167 -4.32 -2.36 -9.36
CA LEU A 167 -3.95 -0.97 -9.51
C LEU A 167 -3.32 -0.77 -10.88
N LEU A 168 -3.78 0.22 -11.61
CA LEU A 168 -3.24 0.59 -12.91
C LEU A 168 -2.70 2.01 -12.88
N GLY A 169 -1.51 2.20 -13.41
CA GLY A 169 -0.84 3.49 -13.40
C GLY A 169 0.37 3.53 -14.31
N GLN A 170 1.25 4.47 -14.02
CA GLN A 170 2.47 4.69 -14.79
C GLN A 170 3.67 4.93 -13.87
N LEU A 171 4.85 4.66 -14.37
CA LEU A 171 6.10 4.98 -13.70
C LEU A 171 6.58 6.36 -14.14
N GLU A 172 6.74 7.28 -13.19
CA GLU A 172 7.36 8.58 -13.38
C GLU A 172 8.64 8.65 -12.52
N GLY A 173 9.80 8.56 -13.15
CA GLY A 173 11.04 8.35 -12.43
C GLY A 173 11.02 7.06 -11.61
N GLU A 174 11.15 7.17 -10.30
CA GLU A 174 11.05 6.05 -9.36
C GLU A 174 9.66 5.90 -8.73
N LEU A 175 8.71 6.78 -9.07
CA LEU A 175 7.37 6.79 -8.50
C LEU A 175 6.39 5.99 -9.34
N PHE A 176 5.68 5.05 -8.74
CA PHE A 176 4.52 4.43 -9.35
C PHE A 176 3.27 5.27 -9.05
N ILE A 177 2.74 5.95 -10.07
CA ILE A 177 1.55 6.79 -9.95
C ILE A 177 0.34 5.98 -10.40
N VAL A 178 -0.51 5.66 -9.44
CA VAL A 178 -1.73 4.87 -9.64
C VAL A 178 -2.88 5.80 -10.01
N HIS A 179 -3.39 5.63 -11.23
CA HIS A 179 -4.49 6.42 -11.77
C HIS A 179 -5.85 5.80 -11.50
N THR A 180 -5.95 4.45 -11.52
CA THR A 180 -7.24 3.77 -11.37
C THR A 180 -7.09 2.38 -10.74
N PHE A 181 -8.21 1.83 -10.31
CA PHE A 181 -8.34 0.49 -9.77
C PHE A 181 -9.38 -0.26 -10.61
N ILE A 182 -9.12 -1.53 -10.90
CA ILE A 182 -10.07 -2.46 -11.53
C ILE A 182 -10.21 -3.73 -10.69
N THR A 183 -11.39 -4.34 -10.68
CA THR A 183 -11.56 -5.68 -10.11
C THR A 183 -11.10 -6.75 -11.11
N TYR A 184 -10.77 -7.95 -10.65
CA TYR A 184 -10.36 -9.04 -11.54
C TYR A 184 -11.43 -9.42 -12.55
N ASP A 185 -12.71 -9.28 -12.21
CA ASP A 185 -13.83 -9.61 -13.11
C ASP A 185 -13.94 -8.63 -14.31
N MET A 186 -13.35 -7.45 -14.19
CA MET A 186 -13.30 -6.47 -15.28
C MET A 186 -12.16 -6.72 -16.28
N CYS A 187 -11.25 -7.62 -15.95
CA CYS A 187 -10.13 -7.96 -16.82
C CYS A 187 -10.60 -8.82 -17.99
N THR A 188 -10.17 -8.50 -19.21
CA THR A 188 -10.56 -9.19 -20.43
C THR A 188 -9.34 -9.61 -21.24
N GLY A 189 -9.49 -10.64 -22.08
CA GLY A 189 -8.46 -11.09 -23.02
C GLY A 189 -7.11 -11.37 -22.35
N GLN A 190 -6.06 -10.74 -22.86
CA GLN A 190 -4.69 -10.94 -22.37
C GLN A 190 -4.51 -10.47 -20.91
N GLN A 191 -5.20 -9.39 -20.51
CA GLN A 191 -5.16 -8.92 -19.12
C GLN A 191 -5.62 -9.98 -18.13
N LYS A 192 -6.68 -10.73 -18.48
CA LYS A 192 -7.19 -11.79 -17.62
C LYS A 192 -6.15 -12.88 -17.40
N VAL A 193 -5.47 -13.31 -18.46
CA VAL A 193 -4.43 -14.36 -18.36
C VAL A 193 -3.25 -13.88 -17.49
N GLU A 194 -2.82 -12.64 -17.67
CA GLU A 194 -1.69 -12.06 -16.93
C GLU A 194 -2.03 -11.85 -15.45
N PHE A 195 -3.22 -11.32 -15.15
CA PHE A 195 -3.62 -11.00 -13.78
C PHE A 195 -4.17 -12.19 -13.00
N ASP A 196 -4.69 -13.23 -13.65
CA ASP A 196 -5.08 -14.48 -12.97
C ASP A 196 -3.88 -15.19 -12.33
N GLY A 197 -2.72 -15.19 -13.00
CA GLY A 197 -1.48 -15.70 -12.43
C GLY A 197 -1.02 -14.89 -11.22
N CYS A 198 -1.07 -13.58 -11.32
CA CYS A 198 -0.71 -12.68 -10.24
C CYS A 198 -1.70 -12.77 -9.05
N ARG A 199 -2.99 -12.86 -9.33
CA ARG A 199 -4.05 -13.07 -8.34
C ARG A 199 -3.81 -14.30 -7.48
N ARG A 200 -3.46 -15.43 -8.11
CA ARG A 200 -3.16 -16.66 -7.37
C ARG A 200 -2.03 -16.46 -6.36
N LEU A 201 -0.93 -15.83 -6.78
CA LEU A 201 0.19 -15.55 -5.88
C LEU A 201 -0.20 -14.63 -4.71
N VAL A 202 -1.07 -13.64 -4.95
CA VAL A 202 -1.56 -12.74 -3.90
C VAL A 202 -2.52 -13.45 -2.95
N LEU A 203 -3.38 -14.35 -3.49
CA LEU A 203 -4.35 -15.11 -2.69
C LEU A 203 -3.68 -16.26 -1.94
N ASP A 204 -2.72 -16.96 -2.54
CA ASP A 204 -1.96 -18.03 -1.89
C ASP A 204 -1.24 -17.48 -0.64
N ASP A 205 -0.67 -16.28 -0.72
CA ASP A 205 -0.13 -15.60 0.45
C ASP A 205 -1.23 -15.27 1.46
N HIS A 206 -2.38 -14.77 1.00
CA HIS A 206 -3.51 -14.48 1.89
C HIS A 206 -4.07 -15.75 2.54
N GLU A 207 -4.24 -16.85 1.80
CA GLU A 207 -4.71 -18.13 2.32
C GLU A 207 -3.71 -18.77 3.29
N LEU A 208 -2.42 -18.68 3.03
CA LEU A 208 -1.39 -19.10 3.98
C LEU A 208 -1.52 -18.36 5.32
N TYR A 209 -1.86 -17.07 5.28
CA TYR A 209 -2.08 -16.27 6.50
C TYR A 209 -3.44 -16.54 7.15
N GLU A 210 -4.49 -16.82 6.38
CA GLU A 210 -5.80 -17.17 6.92
C GLU A 210 -5.82 -18.60 7.49
N THR A 211 -5.09 -19.53 6.86
CA THR A 211 -4.96 -20.92 7.33
C THR A 211 -4.13 -21.00 8.61
N ALA A 212 -3.13 -20.14 8.77
CA ALA A 212 -2.39 -20.03 10.04
C ALA A 212 -3.28 -19.66 11.23
N LYS A 213 -4.47 -19.04 11.01
CA LYS A 213 -5.46 -18.80 12.06
C LYS A 213 -6.06 -20.08 12.66
N GLN A 214 -6.12 -21.19 11.91
CA GLN A 214 -6.77 -22.41 12.36
C GLN A 214 -5.88 -23.26 13.27
N TYR A 215 -4.56 -23.00 13.33
CA TYR A 215 -3.58 -23.81 14.06
C TYR A 215 -3.02 -23.12 15.32
N TYR A 216 -3.54 -21.95 15.69
CA TYR A 216 -3.14 -21.18 16.88
C TYR A 216 -4.36 -20.56 17.58
#